data_c8e0d222cbd2345de9a26bac17ddaf9a
#
_entry.id   c8e0d222cbd2345de9a26bac17ddaf9a
#
_cell.length_a   1.000
_cell.length_b   1.000
_cell.length_c   1.000
_cell.angle_alpha   90.00
_cell.angle_beta   90.00
_cell.angle_gamma   90.00
#
_symmetry.space_group_name_H-M   'P 1'
#
loop_
_entity.id
_entity.type
_entity.pdbx_description
1 polymer ?
#
loop_
_entity_poly.entity_id
_entity_poly.type
_entity_poly.pdbx_seq_one_letter_code
_entity_poly.pdbx_strand_id
1 'polypeptide(L)'
;MKKILLTLLLALPFCMVAKAQDFRVGITGGYNLSSPSGYKSQSGFHVGVKGELGLPIVTKGLYMDFGLMLSSHGWKSPGYYYDGNYNPSAGEKPDKPSSGYTSDNKCTPYYLNIPIHIGYKFPVGRNVSLFINAGPYFNIGLFGKAKETITPDKGTATTKEMVGNVFSDKMLNRFDWGLGFRAGTEIARHIQLSIGYDWGMKNINKSGVDNKNRTFVASCAYMF
;
A
#
# COMPACT_ATOMS: atom_id res chain seq x y z
N MET A 1 -8.96 30.32 2.47
CA MET A 1 -9.16 29.51 3.69
C MET A 1 -8.63 28.09 3.58
N LYS A 2 -8.98 27.27 2.56
CA LYS A 2 -8.47 25.88 2.44
C LYS A 2 -6.93 25.76 2.34
N LYS A 3 -6.25 26.69 1.69
CA LYS A 3 -4.77 26.70 1.56
C LYS A 3 -4.08 27.02 2.90
N ILE A 4 -4.65 27.91 3.71
CA ILE A 4 -4.13 28.28 5.04
C ILE A 4 -4.29 27.11 6.02
N LEU A 5 -5.43 26.40 5.96
CA LEU A 5 -5.66 25.22 6.78
C LEU A 5 -4.68 24.09 6.46
N LEU A 6 -4.37 23.89 5.17
CA LEU A 6 -3.39 22.90 4.71
C LEU A 6 -1.96 23.26 5.16
N THR A 7 -1.60 24.54 5.09
CA THR A 7 -0.28 25.03 5.55
C THR A 7 -0.16 24.91 7.06
N LEU A 8 -1.22 25.20 7.80
CA LEU A 8 -1.26 25.06 9.26
C LEU A 8 -1.16 23.58 9.68
N LEU A 9 -1.84 22.68 8.97
CA LEU A 9 -1.79 21.24 9.20
C LEU A 9 -0.40 20.66 8.91
N LEU A 10 0.30 21.17 7.89
CA LEU A 10 1.69 20.80 7.58
C LEU A 10 2.71 21.42 8.56
N ALA A 11 2.41 22.60 9.14
CA ALA A 11 3.30 23.27 10.08
C ALA A 11 3.18 22.74 11.52
N LEU A 12 2.04 22.16 11.89
CA LEU A 12 1.81 21.60 13.23
C LEU A 12 2.89 20.60 13.68
N PRO A 13 3.30 19.60 12.88
CA PRO A 13 4.38 18.68 13.27
C PRO A 13 5.72 19.40 13.48
N PHE A 14 6.03 20.43 12.69
CA PHE A 14 7.28 21.18 12.85
C PHE A 14 7.33 22.03 14.12
N CYS A 15 6.21 22.57 14.58
CA CYS A 15 6.16 23.32 15.84
C CYS A 15 6.28 22.40 17.07
N MET A 16 5.85 21.14 16.97
CA MET A 16 5.98 20.17 18.06
C MET A 16 7.42 19.62 18.21
N VAL A 17 8.18 19.57 17.13
CA VAL A 17 9.59 19.12 17.12
C VAL A 17 10.49 20.02 17.97
N ALA A 18 10.19 21.32 18.06
CA ALA A 18 11.02 22.28 18.82
C ALA A 18 11.04 22.05 20.35
N LYS A 19 10.11 21.25 20.89
CA LYS A 19 10.07 20.87 22.32
C LYS A 19 10.09 19.34 22.55
N ALA A 20 10.15 18.54 21.47
CA ALA A 20 10.15 17.10 21.57
C ALA A 20 11.58 16.61 21.88
N GLN A 21 11.80 16.21 23.11
CA GLN A 21 13.07 15.64 23.57
C GLN A 21 13.36 14.21 23.00
N ASP A 22 12.46 13.67 22.15
CA ASP A 22 12.53 12.28 21.66
C ASP A 22 12.06 12.18 20.19
N PHE A 23 12.63 13.00 19.31
CA PHE A 23 12.40 12.85 17.86
C PHE A 23 13.49 11.94 17.28
N ARG A 24 13.06 10.89 16.57
CA ARG A 24 13.93 9.95 15.88
C ARG A 24 13.53 9.80 14.44
N VAL A 25 14.50 9.62 13.56
CA VAL A 25 14.28 9.31 12.15
C VAL A 25 14.87 7.96 11.82
N GLY A 26 14.40 7.34 10.77
CA GLY A 26 14.91 6.05 10.33
C GLY A 26 14.56 5.75 8.89
N ILE A 27 15.12 4.66 8.40
CA ILE A 27 14.78 4.06 7.13
C ILE A 27 13.93 2.82 7.38
N THR A 28 12.99 2.54 6.49
CA THR A 28 12.13 1.38 6.61
C THR A 28 11.95 0.70 5.26
N GLY A 29 11.78 -0.59 5.29
CA GLY A 29 11.45 -1.38 4.12
C GLY A 29 10.76 -2.67 4.53
N GLY A 30 10.06 -3.30 3.58
CA GLY A 30 9.38 -4.53 3.89
C GLY A 30 8.53 -5.07 2.75
N TYR A 31 7.74 -6.05 3.12
CA TYR A 31 6.89 -6.83 2.25
C TYR A 31 5.42 -6.43 2.41
N ASN A 32 4.73 -6.35 1.29
CA ASN A 32 3.29 -6.12 1.21
C ASN A 32 2.61 -7.32 0.58
N LEU A 33 1.52 -7.78 1.14
CA LEU A 33 0.61 -8.72 0.51
C LEU A 33 -0.74 -8.03 0.36
N SER A 34 -1.01 -7.53 -0.84
CA SER A 34 -2.25 -6.81 -1.14
C SER A 34 -3.30 -7.77 -1.70
N SER A 35 -4.51 -7.72 -1.16
CA SER A 35 -5.65 -8.53 -1.57
C SER A 35 -6.92 -7.70 -1.54
N PRO A 36 -7.13 -6.79 -2.52
CA PRO A 36 -8.36 -6.02 -2.60
C PRO A 36 -9.59 -6.94 -2.74
N SER A 37 -10.75 -6.44 -2.31
CA SER A 37 -11.99 -7.22 -2.32
C SER A 37 -12.31 -7.75 -3.74
N GLY A 38 -12.51 -9.06 -3.86
CA GLY A 38 -12.84 -9.71 -5.14
C GLY A 38 -11.64 -10.06 -6.03
N TYR A 39 -10.41 -9.81 -5.57
CA TYR A 39 -9.20 -10.10 -6.34
C TYR A 39 -8.27 -11.07 -5.60
N LYS A 40 -7.42 -11.76 -6.36
CA LYS A 40 -6.35 -12.59 -5.80
C LYS A 40 -5.22 -11.71 -5.28
N SER A 41 -4.62 -12.14 -4.19
CA SER A 41 -3.50 -11.43 -3.57
C SER A 41 -2.27 -11.36 -4.48
N GLN A 42 -1.52 -10.27 -4.32
CA GLN A 42 -0.23 -10.07 -4.99
C GLN A 42 0.80 -9.55 -3.99
N SER A 43 1.99 -10.11 -4.10
CA SER A 43 3.19 -9.65 -3.39
C SER A 43 3.66 -8.30 -3.90
N GLY A 44 4.09 -7.46 -2.99
CA GLY A 44 4.68 -6.17 -3.24
C GLY A 44 5.71 -5.81 -2.18
N PHE A 45 6.18 -4.59 -2.21
CA PHE A 45 7.15 -4.08 -1.25
C PHE A 45 6.83 -2.63 -0.86
N HIS A 46 7.45 -2.19 0.21
CA HIS A 46 7.54 -0.77 0.53
C HIS A 46 8.97 -0.44 0.97
N VAL A 47 9.38 0.78 0.73
CA VAL A 47 10.67 1.34 1.14
C VAL A 47 10.54 2.85 1.32
N GLY A 48 11.18 3.39 2.35
CA GLY A 48 11.11 4.82 2.60
C GLY A 48 11.75 5.26 3.89
N VAL A 49 11.34 6.43 4.33
CA VAL A 49 11.79 7.03 5.59
C VAL A 49 10.64 7.11 6.57
N LYS A 50 10.95 6.99 7.83
CA LYS A 50 9.97 7.15 8.92
C LYS A 50 10.53 8.07 10.01
N GLY A 51 9.62 8.69 10.73
CA GLY A 51 9.90 9.49 11.90
C GLY A 51 9.05 9.05 13.08
N GLU A 52 9.60 9.12 14.26
CA GLU A 52 8.91 8.94 15.53
C GLU A 52 9.05 10.16 16.39
N LEU A 53 7.95 10.61 16.94
CA LEU A 53 7.89 11.69 17.90
C LEU A 53 7.35 11.16 19.23
N GLY A 54 8.22 11.05 20.23
CA GLY A 54 7.80 10.71 21.59
C GLY A 54 6.90 11.79 22.18
N LEU A 55 5.85 11.39 22.89
CA LEU A 55 4.89 12.28 23.56
C LEU A 55 4.91 12.07 25.09
N PRO A 56 6.07 12.22 25.76
CA PRO A 56 6.25 11.93 27.17
C PRO A 56 5.45 12.86 28.08
N ILE A 57 5.03 14.03 27.59
CA ILE A 57 4.16 14.98 28.31
C ILE A 57 2.78 14.38 28.59
N VAL A 58 2.30 13.50 27.70
CA VAL A 58 1.00 12.82 27.88
C VAL A 58 1.18 11.56 28.72
N THR A 59 2.06 10.68 28.30
CA THR A 59 2.46 9.48 29.06
C THR A 59 3.77 8.89 28.53
N LYS A 60 4.56 8.27 29.39
CA LYS A 60 5.77 7.55 28.99
C LYS A 60 5.39 6.40 28.07
N GLY A 61 6.06 6.30 26.93
CA GLY A 61 5.83 5.26 25.91
C GLY A 61 4.85 5.65 24.80
N LEU A 62 4.07 6.72 24.96
CA LEU A 62 3.24 7.23 23.88
C LEU A 62 4.11 7.90 22.81
N TYR A 63 3.83 7.61 21.54
CA TYR A 63 4.54 8.21 20.42
C TYR A 63 3.63 8.38 19.19
N MET A 64 4.03 9.26 18.30
CA MET A 64 3.48 9.39 16.96
C MET A 64 4.47 8.84 15.96
N ASP A 65 4.01 8.00 15.04
CA ASP A 65 4.76 7.39 13.94
C ASP A 65 4.26 7.96 12.62
N PHE A 66 5.14 8.41 11.77
CA PHE A 66 4.81 8.93 10.45
C PHE A 66 5.92 8.62 9.45
N GLY A 67 5.59 8.64 8.15
CA GLY A 67 6.58 8.30 7.14
C GLY A 67 6.23 8.74 5.73
N LEU A 68 7.19 8.56 4.85
CA LEU A 68 7.04 8.69 3.40
C LEU A 68 7.66 7.45 2.75
N MET A 69 6.82 6.64 2.11
CA MET A 69 7.24 5.36 1.56
C MET A 69 6.77 5.20 0.12
N LEU A 70 7.64 4.70 -0.74
CA LEU A 70 7.21 4.12 -2.02
C LEU A 70 6.65 2.72 -1.72
N SER A 71 5.40 2.48 -2.07
CA SER A 71 4.69 1.25 -1.74
C SER A 71 3.95 0.69 -2.96
N SER A 72 4.04 -0.62 -3.20
CA SER A 72 3.28 -1.29 -4.23
C SER A 72 2.10 -2.07 -3.64
N HIS A 73 0.90 -1.88 -4.22
CA HIS A 73 -0.35 -2.52 -3.80
C HIS A 73 -0.99 -3.21 -4.99
N GLY A 74 -0.40 -4.32 -5.42
CA GLY A 74 -0.86 -5.05 -6.60
C GLY A 74 -1.97 -6.06 -6.30
N TRP A 75 -2.64 -6.50 -7.37
CA TRP A 75 -3.61 -7.61 -7.33
C TRP A 75 -3.63 -8.35 -8.67
N LYS A 76 -4.22 -9.55 -8.64
CA LYS A 76 -4.54 -10.33 -9.83
C LYS A 76 -6.04 -10.55 -9.90
N SER A 77 -6.63 -10.46 -11.11
CA SER A 77 -8.00 -10.93 -11.30
C SER A 77 -8.05 -12.46 -11.23
N PRO A 78 -9.20 -13.05 -10.86
CA PRO A 78 -9.44 -14.45 -11.17
C PRO A 78 -9.26 -14.68 -12.67
N GLY A 79 -8.62 -15.78 -13.05
CA GLY A 79 -8.53 -16.17 -14.45
C GLY A 79 -9.92 -16.48 -15.01
N TYR A 80 -10.24 -15.92 -16.16
CA TYR A 80 -11.47 -16.23 -16.89
C TYR A 80 -11.13 -17.17 -18.04
N TYR A 81 -11.83 -18.31 -18.10
CA TYR A 81 -11.75 -19.21 -19.24
C TYR A 81 -12.77 -18.78 -20.30
N TYR A 82 -12.30 -18.69 -21.54
CA TYR A 82 -13.12 -18.43 -22.70
C TYR A 82 -13.13 -19.66 -23.60
N ASP A 83 -14.31 -20.19 -23.89
CA ASP A 83 -14.50 -21.30 -24.84
C ASP A 83 -14.27 -20.79 -26.27
N GLY A 84 -13.57 -21.59 -27.09
CA GLY A 84 -13.29 -21.28 -28.48
C GLY A 84 -14.49 -21.12 -29.41
N ASN A 85 -15.69 -21.47 -28.96
CA ASN A 85 -16.95 -21.27 -29.68
C ASN A 85 -17.54 -19.86 -29.56
N TYR A 86 -16.79 -18.90 -29.03
CA TYR A 86 -17.26 -17.53 -28.87
C TYR A 86 -17.41 -16.81 -30.23
N ASN A 87 -18.61 -16.24 -30.47
CA ASN A 87 -18.96 -15.61 -31.72
C ASN A 87 -18.39 -14.18 -31.82
N PRO A 88 -17.49 -13.89 -32.81
CA PRO A 88 -16.79 -12.61 -32.91
C PRO A 88 -17.65 -11.39 -33.28
N SER A 89 -18.95 -11.56 -33.56
CA SER A 89 -19.85 -10.46 -33.93
C SER A 89 -20.07 -9.40 -32.82
N ALA A 90 -19.55 -9.62 -31.61
CA ALA A 90 -19.72 -8.74 -30.47
C ALA A 90 -18.48 -7.91 -30.09
N GLY A 91 -17.55 -7.66 -31.00
CA GLY A 91 -16.40 -6.77 -30.77
C GLY A 91 -15.13 -7.45 -30.26
N GLU A 92 -14.84 -8.63 -30.72
CA GLU A 92 -13.59 -9.35 -30.45
C GLU A 92 -12.35 -8.60 -30.93
N LYS A 93 -11.31 -8.56 -30.09
CA LYS A 93 -10.00 -8.09 -30.51
C LYS A 93 -9.36 -9.14 -31.43
N PRO A 94 -8.77 -8.75 -32.57
CA PRO A 94 -8.21 -9.65 -33.58
C PRO A 94 -7.03 -10.53 -33.09
N ASP A 95 -6.59 -10.34 -31.86
CA ASP A 95 -5.43 -11.02 -31.29
C ASP A 95 -5.77 -12.20 -30.37
N LYS A 96 -7.04 -12.61 -30.26
CA LYS A 96 -7.44 -13.72 -29.41
C LYS A 96 -7.40 -15.05 -30.15
N PRO A 97 -6.93 -16.14 -29.51
CA PRO A 97 -6.85 -17.43 -30.17
C PRO A 97 -8.24 -17.97 -30.52
N SER A 98 -8.35 -18.70 -31.63
CA SER A 98 -9.58 -19.36 -32.09
C SER A 98 -9.99 -20.62 -31.29
N SER A 99 -9.13 -21.05 -30.37
CA SER A 99 -9.40 -22.14 -29.39
C SER A 99 -9.59 -21.54 -28.00
N GLY A 100 -10.12 -22.33 -27.05
CA GLY A 100 -10.27 -21.92 -25.66
C GLY A 100 -8.98 -21.35 -25.08
N TYR A 101 -9.12 -20.35 -24.19
CA TYR A 101 -7.99 -19.69 -23.53
C TYR A 101 -8.37 -19.18 -22.14
N THR A 102 -7.38 -19.07 -21.26
CA THR A 102 -7.52 -18.40 -19.96
C THR A 102 -6.91 -17.00 -20.03
N SER A 103 -7.64 -16.00 -19.56
CA SER A 103 -7.15 -14.62 -19.43
C SER A 103 -6.95 -14.25 -17.96
N ASP A 104 -5.71 -13.96 -17.57
CA ASP A 104 -5.30 -13.50 -16.24
C ASP A 104 -4.86 -12.04 -16.33
N ASN A 105 -5.46 -11.20 -15.50
CA ASN A 105 -5.08 -9.79 -15.43
C ASN A 105 -4.31 -9.49 -14.15
N LYS A 106 -3.19 -8.79 -14.27
CA LYS A 106 -2.34 -8.34 -13.18
C LYS A 106 -2.23 -6.83 -13.19
N CYS A 107 -2.58 -6.19 -12.06
CA CYS A 107 -2.40 -4.76 -11.87
C CYS A 107 -1.37 -4.51 -10.76
N THR A 108 -0.41 -3.62 -11.02
CA THR A 108 0.66 -3.30 -10.07
C THR A 108 0.80 -1.78 -9.97
N PRO A 109 -0.04 -1.10 -9.18
CA PRO A 109 0.09 0.32 -8.88
C PRO A 109 1.15 0.56 -7.81
N TYR A 110 1.85 1.71 -7.92
CA TYR A 110 2.80 2.23 -6.95
C TYR A 110 2.27 3.54 -6.39
N TYR A 111 2.40 3.68 -5.07
CA TYR A 111 1.91 4.82 -4.32
C TYR A 111 3.02 5.46 -3.50
N LEU A 112 2.94 6.77 -3.33
CA LEU A 112 3.53 7.44 -2.19
C LEU A 112 2.59 7.20 -1.00
N ASN A 113 3.02 6.38 -0.05
CA ASN A 113 2.27 6.07 1.16
C ASN A 113 2.74 6.95 2.31
N ILE A 114 1.79 7.57 2.99
CA ILE A 114 2.00 8.51 4.11
C ILE A 114 1.18 8.00 5.30
N PRO A 115 1.75 7.12 6.15
CA PRO A 115 1.11 6.73 7.40
C PRO A 115 1.27 7.84 8.45
N ILE A 116 0.27 7.98 9.32
CA ILE A 116 0.29 8.85 10.50
C ILE A 116 -0.40 8.08 11.61
N HIS A 117 0.38 7.42 12.47
CA HIS A 117 -0.13 6.55 13.51
C HIS A 117 0.20 7.10 14.90
N ILE A 118 -0.64 6.78 15.86
CA ILE A 118 -0.36 6.95 17.29
C ILE A 118 -0.13 5.57 17.86
N GLY A 119 0.91 5.44 18.66
CA GLY A 119 1.31 4.16 19.22
C GLY A 119 1.80 4.24 20.65
N TYR A 120 1.95 3.08 21.23
CA TYR A 120 2.50 2.92 22.57
C TYR A 120 3.59 1.85 22.59
N LYS A 121 4.70 2.16 23.28
CA LYS A 121 5.82 1.26 23.49
C LYS A 121 5.83 0.72 24.92
N PHE A 122 5.91 -0.59 25.04
CA PHE A 122 5.95 -1.33 26.30
C PHE A 122 7.39 -1.86 26.50
N PRO A 123 8.20 -1.30 27.38
CA PRO A 123 9.51 -1.86 27.67
C PRO A 123 9.35 -3.23 28.37
N VAL A 124 9.88 -4.27 27.74
CA VAL A 124 9.83 -5.65 28.29
C VAL A 124 11.19 -6.13 28.77
N GLY A 125 12.25 -5.36 28.53
CA GLY A 125 13.61 -5.64 28.96
C GLY A 125 14.51 -4.42 28.83
N ARG A 126 15.81 -4.57 29.12
CA ARG A 126 16.76 -3.47 29.06
C ARG A 126 16.92 -2.91 27.62
N ASN A 127 16.85 -3.80 26.63
CA ASN A 127 17.11 -3.45 25.23
C ASN A 127 15.95 -3.84 24.28
N VAL A 128 14.81 -4.26 24.81
CA VAL A 128 13.66 -4.71 23.99
C VAL A 128 12.40 -4.02 24.46
N SER A 129 11.65 -3.48 23.51
CA SER A 129 10.29 -2.96 23.73
C SER A 129 9.34 -3.58 22.71
N LEU A 130 8.14 -3.91 23.14
CA LEU A 130 7.04 -4.18 22.23
C LEU A 130 6.35 -2.87 21.89
N PHE A 131 5.76 -2.77 20.72
CA PHE A 131 4.95 -1.62 20.37
C PHE A 131 3.71 -2.01 19.58
N ILE A 132 2.69 -1.19 19.72
CA ILE A 132 1.52 -1.18 18.87
C ILE A 132 1.29 0.24 18.39
N ASN A 133 0.83 0.40 17.17
CA ASN A 133 0.35 1.68 16.67
C ASN A 133 -0.82 1.51 15.70
N ALA A 134 -1.64 2.55 15.58
CA ALA A 134 -2.75 2.60 14.66
C ALA A 134 -3.03 4.04 14.24
N GLY A 135 -3.57 4.22 13.07
CA GLY A 135 -3.95 5.54 12.56
C GLY A 135 -4.26 5.54 11.08
N PRO A 136 -4.56 6.72 10.53
CA PRO A 136 -4.80 6.87 9.11
C PRO A 136 -3.53 6.71 8.29
N TYR A 137 -3.70 6.26 7.06
CA TYR A 137 -2.70 6.38 6.01
C TYR A 137 -3.32 7.04 4.77
N PHE A 138 -2.47 7.69 3.99
CA PHE A 138 -2.83 8.33 2.73
C PHE A 138 -1.92 7.80 1.63
N ASN A 139 -2.53 7.41 0.51
CA ASN A 139 -1.83 6.93 -0.67
C ASN A 139 -2.05 7.89 -1.84
N ILE A 140 -0.95 8.31 -2.48
CA ILE A 140 -0.97 9.10 -3.70
C ILE A 140 -0.40 8.24 -4.83
N GLY A 141 -1.25 7.86 -5.80
CA GLY A 141 -0.85 7.05 -6.94
C GLY A 141 0.16 7.76 -7.83
N LEU A 142 1.32 7.17 -8.01
CA LEU A 142 2.42 7.70 -8.80
C LEU A 142 2.36 7.16 -10.23
N PHE A 143 2.56 5.87 -10.37
CA PHE A 143 2.56 5.12 -11.61
C PHE A 143 2.13 3.68 -11.36
N GLY A 144 1.87 2.93 -12.42
CA GLY A 144 1.53 1.52 -12.33
C GLY A 144 1.16 0.96 -13.67
N LYS A 145 1.27 -0.36 -13.82
CA LYS A 145 0.99 -1.08 -15.05
C LYS A 145 -0.10 -2.11 -14.84
N ALA A 146 -0.92 -2.29 -15.87
CA ALA A 146 -1.85 -3.41 -15.98
C ALA A 146 -1.42 -4.30 -17.13
N LYS A 147 -1.33 -5.61 -16.87
CA LYS A 147 -0.93 -6.63 -17.85
C LYS A 147 -2.02 -7.68 -17.94
N GLU A 148 -2.27 -8.15 -19.14
CA GLU A 148 -3.10 -9.32 -19.43
C GLU A 148 -2.18 -10.46 -19.90
N THR A 149 -2.35 -11.65 -19.32
CA THR A 149 -1.70 -12.87 -19.79
C THR A 149 -2.77 -13.77 -20.36
N ILE A 150 -2.67 -14.08 -21.63
CA ILE A 150 -3.55 -15.00 -22.36
C ILE A 150 -2.82 -16.32 -22.47
N THR A 151 -3.40 -17.36 -21.91
CA THR A 151 -2.89 -18.74 -22.00
C THR A 151 -3.86 -19.58 -22.82
N PRO A 152 -3.57 -19.88 -24.11
CA PRO A 152 -4.39 -20.73 -24.94
C PRO A 152 -4.29 -22.20 -24.51
N ASP A 153 -5.36 -22.99 -24.75
CA ASP A 153 -5.35 -24.43 -24.47
C ASP A 153 -4.28 -25.18 -25.24
N LYS A 154 -3.93 -24.66 -26.43
CA LYS A 154 -2.84 -25.18 -27.28
C LYS A 154 -1.94 -24.01 -27.67
N GLY A 155 -0.68 -24.02 -27.23
CA GLY A 155 0.29 -23.01 -27.58
C GLY A 155 0.97 -22.36 -26.36
N THR A 156 1.67 -21.26 -26.61
CA THR A 156 2.47 -20.57 -25.60
C THR A 156 1.68 -19.36 -25.01
N ALA A 157 1.78 -19.18 -23.71
CA ALA A 157 1.19 -18.00 -23.04
C ALA A 157 1.80 -16.70 -23.57
N THR A 158 0.94 -15.72 -23.85
CA THR A 158 1.34 -14.39 -24.31
C THR A 158 0.94 -13.34 -23.29
N THR A 159 1.86 -12.47 -22.88
CA THR A 159 1.58 -11.35 -21.96
C THR A 159 1.64 -10.04 -22.73
N LYS A 160 0.55 -9.27 -22.65
CA LYS A 160 0.45 -7.91 -23.21
C LYS A 160 0.30 -6.87 -22.11
N GLU A 161 0.90 -5.71 -22.30
CA GLU A 161 0.66 -4.53 -21.46
C GLU A 161 -0.64 -3.88 -21.91
N MET A 162 -1.68 -3.91 -21.04
CA MET A 162 -2.99 -3.33 -21.37
C MET A 162 -3.00 -1.82 -21.24
N VAL A 163 -2.27 -1.30 -20.22
CA VAL A 163 -2.29 0.11 -19.81
C VAL A 163 -0.89 0.53 -19.38
N GLY A 164 -0.36 1.57 -20.00
CA GLY A 164 0.97 2.10 -19.69
C GLY A 164 1.04 2.77 -18.32
N ASN A 165 -0.03 3.47 -17.90
CA ASN A 165 -0.14 3.99 -16.54
C ASN A 165 -1.59 3.97 -16.06
N VAL A 166 -1.88 3.10 -15.10
CA VAL A 166 -3.23 2.87 -14.54
C VAL A 166 -3.89 4.11 -13.95
N PHE A 167 -3.13 5.12 -13.57
CA PHE A 167 -3.64 6.38 -13.04
C PHE A 167 -3.91 7.43 -14.12
N SER A 168 -3.12 7.46 -15.19
CA SER A 168 -3.31 8.39 -16.32
C SER A 168 -4.50 7.99 -17.18
N ASP A 169 -4.68 6.70 -17.41
CA ASP A 169 -5.72 6.15 -18.27
C ASP A 169 -7.08 6.01 -17.55
N LYS A 170 -7.22 6.70 -16.42
CA LYS A 170 -8.46 6.79 -15.63
C LYS A 170 -8.98 5.44 -15.11
N MET A 171 -8.14 4.41 -15.06
CA MET A 171 -8.50 3.11 -14.52
C MET A 171 -8.62 3.16 -12.99
N LEU A 172 -7.66 3.81 -12.33
CA LEU A 172 -7.61 3.94 -10.88
C LEU A 172 -7.67 5.39 -10.40
N ASN A 173 -8.22 5.57 -9.21
CA ASN A 173 -8.14 6.83 -8.48
C ASN A 173 -6.71 7.01 -7.93
N ARG A 174 -6.14 8.22 -8.12
CA ARG A 174 -4.80 8.53 -7.61
C ARG A 174 -4.74 8.63 -6.09
N PHE A 175 -5.82 9.07 -5.47
CA PHE A 175 -5.87 9.25 -4.02
C PHE A 175 -6.66 8.10 -3.38
N ASP A 176 -6.04 7.47 -2.39
CA ASP A 176 -6.63 6.45 -1.53
C ASP A 176 -6.30 6.79 -0.08
N TRP A 177 -7.11 6.33 0.86
CA TRP A 177 -6.88 6.48 2.28
C TRP A 177 -7.54 5.35 3.05
N GLY A 178 -7.05 5.12 4.25
CA GLY A 178 -7.60 4.08 5.11
C GLY A 178 -7.03 4.16 6.51
N LEU A 179 -7.25 3.09 7.27
CA LEU A 179 -6.72 2.90 8.61
C LEU A 179 -5.69 1.78 8.59
N GLY A 180 -4.55 2.02 9.25
CA GLY A 180 -3.48 1.04 9.44
C GLY A 180 -3.34 0.67 10.91
N PHE A 181 -2.94 -0.56 11.15
CA PHE A 181 -2.55 -1.08 12.45
C PHE A 181 -1.22 -1.81 12.32
N ARG A 182 -0.32 -1.61 13.30
CA ARG A 182 0.97 -2.31 13.37
C ARG A 182 1.20 -2.80 14.79
N ALA A 183 1.83 -3.96 14.90
CA ALA A 183 2.38 -4.49 16.14
C ALA A 183 3.80 -4.99 15.87
N GLY A 184 4.70 -4.78 16.81
CA GLY A 184 6.09 -5.13 16.59
C GLY A 184 6.96 -5.08 17.82
N THR A 185 8.26 -5.26 17.57
CA THR A 185 9.31 -5.18 18.58
C THR A 185 10.39 -4.18 18.15
N GLU A 186 10.90 -3.44 19.11
CA GLU A 186 12.07 -2.58 18.95
C GLU A 186 13.22 -3.16 19.77
N ILE A 187 14.36 -3.34 19.12
CA ILE A 187 15.57 -3.92 19.71
C ILE A 187 16.66 -2.85 19.75
N ALA A 188 17.28 -2.70 20.91
CA ALA A 188 18.37 -1.75 21.18
C ALA A 188 18.04 -0.30 20.76
N ARG A 189 16.75 0.08 20.70
CA ARG A 189 16.25 1.38 20.24
C ARG A 189 16.52 1.69 18.76
N HIS A 190 17.10 0.80 18.00
CA HIS A 190 17.49 1.01 16.60
C HIS A 190 16.72 0.13 15.62
N ILE A 191 16.54 -1.14 15.92
CA ILE A 191 15.91 -2.08 14.98
C ILE A 191 14.45 -2.28 15.36
N GLN A 192 13.56 -2.03 14.43
CA GLN A 192 12.14 -2.31 14.59
C GLN A 192 11.68 -3.35 13.59
N LEU A 193 11.03 -4.40 14.09
CA LEU A 193 10.38 -5.43 13.29
C LEU A 193 8.88 -5.35 13.58
N SER A 194 8.06 -5.28 12.54
CA SER A 194 6.61 -5.17 12.70
C SER A 194 5.84 -5.92 11.64
N ILE A 195 4.64 -6.30 12.04
CA ILE A 195 3.59 -6.79 11.14
C ILE A 195 2.35 -5.93 11.33
N GLY A 196 1.51 -5.87 10.32
CA GLY A 196 0.29 -5.09 10.42
C GLY A 196 -0.64 -5.26 9.23
N TYR A 197 -1.70 -4.48 9.26
CA TYR A 197 -2.74 -4.53 8.26
C TYR A 197 -3.29 -3.14 7.95
N ASP A 198 -3.52 -2.89 6.66
CA ASP A 198 -4.09 -1.65 6.14
C ASP A 198 -5.48 -1.91 5.54
N TRP A 199 -6.50 -1.23 6.08
CA TRP A 199 -7.87 -1.21 5.60
C TRP A 199 -8.14 0.04 4.78
N GLY A 200 -8.20 -0.09 3.44
CA GLY A 200 -8.65 0.99 2.56
C GLY A 200 -10.13 1.30 2.78
N MET A 201 -10.43 2.58 2.91
CA MET A 201 -11.78 3.09 3.09
C MET A 201 -12.39 3.58 1.77
N LYS A 202 -11.55 3.98 0.83
CA LYS A 202 -11.97 4.54 -0.46
C LYS A 202 -11.95 3.47 -1.55
N ASN A 203 -12.94 3.55 -2.45
CA ASN A 203 -12.91 2.78 -3.70
C ASN A 203 -11.82 3.35 -4.61
N ILE A 204 -10.84 2.50 -4.96
CA ILE A 204 -9.72 2.86 -5.85
C ILE A 204 -10.07 2.70 -7.33
N ASN A 205 -11.14 1.97 -7.67
CA ASN A 205 -11.55 1.75 -9.05
C ASN A 205 -12.49 2.88 -9.53
N LYS A 206 -12.28 3.35 -10.76
CA LYS A 206 -13.15 4.35 -11.40
C LYS A 206 -14.32 3.74 -12.17
N SER A 207 -14.29 2.45 -12.43
CA SER A 207 -15.35 1.74 -13.20
C SER A 207 -16.61 1.42 -12.40
N GLY A 208 -16.71 1.86 -11.14
CA GLY A 208 -17.87 1.63 -10.28
C GLY A 208 -17.87 0.29 -9.54
N VAL A 209 -16.99 -0.64 -9.88
CA VAL A 209 -16.81 -1.88 -9.11
C VAL A 209 -16.13 -1.54 -7.78
N ASP A 210 -16.72 -1.98 -6.67
CA ASP A 210 -16.15 -1.70 -5.33
C ASP A 210 -14.83 -2.45 -5.17
N ASN A 211 -13.76 -1.69 -5.05
CA ASN A 211 -12.40 -2.20 -4.89
C ASN A 211 -11.66 -1.33 -3.88
N LYS A 212 -11.53 -1.84 -2.65
CA LYS A 212 -10.81 -1.18 -1.55
C LYS A 212 -9.53 -1.92 -1.27
N ASN A 213 -8.45 -1.19 -1.06
CA ASN A 213 -7.16 -1.77 -0.69
C ASN A 213 -7.27 -2.56 0.62
N ARG A 214 -6.68 -3.75 0.63
CA ARG A 214 -6.51 -4.62 1.79
C ARG A 214 -5.08 -5.12 1.74
N THR A 215 -4.25 -4.74 2.69
CA THR A 215 -2.82 -5.05 2.60
C THR A 215 -2.28 -5.52 3.94
N PHE A 216 -1.76 -6.74 3.96
CA PHE A 216 -0.89 -7.20 5.03
C PHE A 216 0.51 -6.63 4.81
N VAL A 217 1.14 -6.16 5.87
CA VAL A 217 2.44 -5.49 5.83
C VAL A 217 3.38 -6.14 6.83
N ALA A 218 4.60 -6.47 6.40
CA ALA A 218 5.69 -6.88 7.27
C ALA A 218 6.87 -5.94 7.03
N SER A 219 7.37 -5.27 8.08
CA SER A 219 8.36 -4.20 7.98
C SER A 219 9.55 -4.44 8.87
N CYS A 220 10.72 -4.01 8.38
CA CYS A 220 11.93 -3.82 9.14
C CYS A 220 12.34 -2.34 9.02
N ALA A 221 12.69 -1.71 10.12
CA ALA A 221 13.20 -0.34 10.13
C ALA A 221 14.46 -0.22 11.00
N TYR A 222 15.33 0.69 10.58
CA TYR A 222 16.47 1.12 11.37
C TYR A 222 16.29 2.58 11.77
N MET A 223 16.29 2.84 13.08
CA MET A 223 16.11 4.17 13.68
C MET A 223 17.47 4.72 14.12
N PHE A 224 17.76 5.95 13.73
CA PHE A 224 18.99 6.67 14.07
C PHE A 224 18.92 7.34 15.44
#